data_891d91a271778fe7932b4f07a6294756
#
_entry.id   891d91a271778fe7932b4f07a6294756
#
_cell.length_a   1.000
_cell.length_b   1.000
_cell.length_c   1.000
_cell.angle_alpha   90.00
_cell.angle_beta   90.00
_cell.angle_gamma   90.00
#
_symmetry.space_group_name_H-M   'P 1'
#
loop_
_entity.id
_entity.type
_entity.pdbx_description
1 polymer ?
#
loop_
_entity_poly.entity_id
_entity_poly.type
_entity_poly.pdbx_seq_one_letter_code
_entity_poly.pdbx_strand_id
1 'polypeptide(L)'
;MVEMRKLLGIIDRQGDIVMEQALGEMIAEGEIHRYLKKSLKIYEQRRDDCAALLQQYLGGHIRFQKPSGGLAIWAEWAAPVNLSQVSKICARSDLFIPKTILYQNRNITAMRLGFGDLNETEMEKAIAILAKAVSDLAR
;
A
#
# COMPACT_ATOMS: atom_id res chain seq x y z
N MET A 1 2.77 -22.38 -18.19
CA MET A 1 2.16 -23.10 -17.02
C MET A 1 2.78 -24.47 -16.76
N VAL A 2 3.12 -25.28 -17.77
CA VAL A 2 3.73 -26.63 -17.59
C VAL A 2 5.13 -26.56 -16.97
N GLU A 3 5.97 -25.60 -17.35
CA GLU A 3 7.33 -25.43 -16.80
C GLU A 3 7.33 -24.94 -15.33
N MET A 4 6.38 -24.07 -14.95
CA MET A 4 6.24 -23.63 -13.57
C MET A 4 5.87 -24.79 -12.63
N ARG A 5 5.01 -25.73 -13.08
CA ARG A 5 4.69 -26.94 -12.31
C ARG A 5 5.88 -27.87 -12.14
N LYS A 6 6.75 -27.97 -13.16
CA LYS A 6 7.99 -28.75 -13.07
C LYS A 6 8.98 -28.15 -12.07
N LEU A 7 9.15 -26.82 -12.09
CA LEU A 7 10.01 -26.11 -11.15
C LEU A 7 9.47 -26.18 -9.70
N LEU A 8 8.18 -26.00 -9.48
CA LEU A 8 7.54 -26.19 -8.18
C LEU A 8 7.74 -27.59 -7.64
N GLY A 9 7.63 -28.63 -8.51
CA GLY A 9 7.88 -30.01 -8.10
C GLY A 9 9.34 -30.32 -7.71
N ILE A 10 10.29 -29.46 -8.05
CA ILE A 10 11.72 -29.60 -7.69
C ILE A 10 12.05 -28.78 -6.44
N ILE A 11 11.49 -27.59 -6.30
CA ILE A 11 11.81 -26.62 -5.25
C ILE A 11 10.95 -26.84 -4.01
N ASP A 12 9.67 -27.13 -4.21
CA ASP A 12 8.67 -27.27 -3.14
C ASP A 12 7.89 -28.58 -3.36
N ARG A 13 8.45 -29.67 -2.86
CA ARG A 13 7.88 -31.01 -3.06
C ARG A 13 6.67 -31.30 -2.18
N GLN A 14 6.47 -30.54 -1.11
CA GLN A 14 5.35 -30.73 -0.19
C GLN A 14 4.90 -29.37 0.32
N GLY A 15 3.72 -28.90 -0.15
CA GLY A 15 2.97 -27.88 0.55
C GLY A 15 2.58 -28.36 1.96
N ASP A 16 2.20 -27.45 2.82
CA ASP A 16 1.63 -27.79 4.13
C ASP A 16 0.23 -28.40 3.93
N ILE A 17 0.17 -29.73 3.85
CA ILE A 17 -1.05 -30.48 3.59
C ILE A 17 -2.13 -30.16 4.62
N VAL A 18 -1.76 -29.92 5.88
CA VAL A 18 -2.70 -29.58 6.96
C VAL A 18 -3.32 -28.22 6.70
N MET A 19 -2.50 -27.24 6.30
CA MET A 19 -2.96 -25.90 5.96
C MET A 19 -3.85 -25.93 4.71
N GLU A 20 -3.47 -26.71 3.70
CA GLU A 20 -4.27 -26.86 2.46
C GLU A 20 -5.64 -27.49 2.74
N GLN A 21 -5.70 -28.50 3.59
CA GLN A 21 -6.95 -29.13 4.01
C GLN A 21 -7.82 -28.17 4.80
N ALA A 22 -7.26 -27.45 5.78
CA ALA A 22 -7.99 -26.46 6.57
C ALA A 22 -8.57 -25.34 5.69
N LEU A 23 -7.78 -24.82 4.75
CA LEU A 23 -8.26 -23.82 3.79
C LEU A 23 -9.35 -24.40 2.86
N GLY A 24 -9.20 -25.64 2.44
CA GLY A 24 -10.19 -26.35 1.63
C GLY A 24 -11.55 -26.48 2.34
N GLU A 25 -11.54 -26.84 3.62
CA GLU A 25 -12.74 -26.91 4.47
C GLU A 25 -13.39 -25.53 4.64
N MET A 26 -12.60 -24.49 4.99
CA MET A 26 -13.09 -23.11 5.13
C MET A 26 -13.71 -22.57 3.82
N ILE A 27 -13.17 -22.96 2.67
CA ILE A 27 -13.75 -22.61 1.35
C ILE A 27 -15.09 -23.35 1.17
N ALA A 28 -15.14 -24.66 1.43
CA ALA A 28 -16.34 -25.48 1.27
C ALA A 28 -17.48 -25.02 2.20
N GLU A 29 -17.17 -24.61 3.42
CA GLU A 29 -18.13 -24.07 4.39
C GLU A 29 -18.52 -22.61 4.12
N GLY A 30 -17.87 -21.96 3.14
CA GLY A 30 -18.12 -20.57 2.75
C GLY A 30 -17.59 -19.54 3.75
N GLU A 31 -16.76 -19.92 4.70
CA GLU A 31 -16.19 -19.00 5.70
C GLU A 31 -15.27 -17.98 5.07
N ILE A 32 -14.38 -18.42 4.17
CA ILE A 32 -13.51 -17.51 3.42
C ILE A 32 -14.34 -16.52 2.61
N HIS A 33 -15.41 -16.94 1.99
CA HIS A 33 -16.29 -16.05 1.23
C HIS A 33 -16.94 -14.98 2.13
N ARG A 34 -17.43 -15.37 3.31
CA ARG A 34 -18.01 -14.43 4.30
C ARG A 34 -16.95 -13.43 4.79
N TYR A 35 -15.75 -13.91 5.09
CA TYR A 35 -14.63 -13.07 5.51
C TYR A 35 -14.23 -12.07 4.43
N LEU A 36 -14.04 -12.53 3.20
CA LEU A 36 -13.68 -11.66 2.07
C LEU A 36 -14.74 -10.59 1.82
N LYS A 37 -16.03 -10.94 1.86
CA LYS A 37 -17.11 -9.97 1.68
C LYS A 37 -17.10 -8.85 2.75
N LYS A 38 -16.76 -9.20 3.99
CA LYS A 38 -16.61 -8.23 5.09
C LYS A 38 -15.35 -7.37 4.90
N SER A 39 -14.23 -8.00 4.59
CA SER A 39 -12.93 -7.34 4.42
C SER A 39 -12.94 -6.37 3.23
N LEU A 40 -13.55 -6.74 2.11
CA LEU A 40 -13.66 -5.87 0.94
C LEU A 40 -14.30 -4.52 1.27
N LYS A 41 -15.39 -4.51 2.04
CA LYS A 41 -16.05 -3.26 2.47
C LYS A 41 -15.12 -2.36 3.31
N ILE A 42 -14.35 -2.98 4.21
CA ILE A 42 -13.39 -2.25 5.06
C ILE A 42 -12.28 -1.64 4.19
N TYR A 43 -11.74 -2.42 3.25
CA TYR A 43 -10.66 -1.93 2.38
C TYR A 43 -11.14 -0.91 1.34
N GLU A 44 -12.37 -1.02 0.86
CA GLU A 44 -12.99 0.01 0.02
C GLU A 44 -13.09 1.34 0.77
N GLN A 45 -13.59 1.33 2.01
CA GLN A 45 -13.67 2.53 2.84
C GLN A 45 -12.29 3.12 3.08
N ARG A 46 -11.32 2.32 3.52
CA ARG A 46 -9.93 2.77 3.76
C ARG A 46 -9.28 3.37 2.50
N ARG A 47 -9.54 2.78 1.33
CA ARG A 47 -9.08 3.31 0.04
C ARG A 47 -9.66 4.70 -0.22
N ASP A 48 -10.95 4.86 0.01
CA ASP A 48 -11.67 6.10 -0.27
C ASP A 48 -11.25 7.21 0.70
N ASP A 49 -11.07 6.88 1.97
CA ASP A 49 -10.56 7.79 2.99
C ASP A 49 -9.11 8.21 2.67
N CYS A 50 -8.26 7.25 2.32
CA CYS A 50 -6.88 7.53 1.90
C CYS A 50 -6.83 8.46 0.69
N ALA A 51 -7.64 8.21 -0.32
CA ALA A 51 -7.69 9.07 -1.51
C ALA A 51 -8.18 10.48 -1.18
N ALA A 52 -9.18 10.62 -0.31
CA ALA A 52 -9.67 11.91 0.16
C ALA A 52 -8.61 12.70 0.94
N LEU A 53 -7.92 12.05 1.88
CA LEU A 53 -6.84 12.65 2.66
C LEU A 53 -5.65 13.06 1.78
N LEU A 54 -5.24 12.21 0.84
CA LEU A 54 -4.18 12.54 -0.12
C LEU A 54 -4.55 13.76 -0.96
N GLN A 55 -5.79 13.85 -1.43
CA GLN A 55 -6.28 15.02 -2.18
C GLN A 55 -6.29 16.27 -1.30
N GLN A 56 -6.74 16.15 -0.06
CA GLN A 56 -6.82 17.28 0.88
C GLN A 56 -5.45 17.82 1.27
N TYR A 57 -4.51 16.97 1.63
CA TYR A 57 -3.21 17.37 2.19
C TYR A 57 -2.10 17.53 1.14
N LEU A 58 -2.18 16.79 0.03
CA LEU A 58 -1.12 16.70 -0.98
C LEU A 58 -1.60 16.95 -2.42
N GLY A 59 -2.87 17.29 -2.65
CA GLY A 59 -3.45 17.43 -3.99
C GLY A 59 -2.76 18.43 -4.91
N GLY A 60 -2.03 19.41 -4.36
CA GLY A 60 -1.18 20.33 -5.12
C GLY A 60 0.22 19.79 -5.45
N HIS A 61 0.63 18.69 -4.84
CA HIS A 61 1.99 18.13 -4.92
C HIS A 61 2.06 16.79 -5.62
N ILE A 62 0.96 16.02 -5.64
CA ILE A 62 0.91 14.68 -6.21
C ILE A 62 -0.22 14.52 -7.22
N ARG A 63 -0.02 13.55 -8.12
CA ARG A 63 -1.06 13.06 -9.04
C ARG A 63 -1.26 11.57 -8.76
N PHE A 64 -2.51 11.15 -8.65
CA PHE A 64 -2.84 9.75 -8.48
C PHE A 64 -4.23 9.45 -9.06
N GLN A 65 -4.45 8.17 -9.36
CA GLN A 65 -5.77 7.65 -9.67
C GLN A 65 -6.21 6.74 -8.53
N LYS A 66 -7.47 6.88 -8.09
CA LYS A 66 -8.04 5.96 -7.12
C LYS A 66 -8.12 4.57 -7.74
N PRO A 67 -7.41 3.57 -7.19
CA PRO A 67 -7.38 2.24 -7.79
C PRO A 67 -8.72 1.53 -7.63
N SER A 68 -9.09 0.70 -8.58
CA SER A 68 -10.28 -0.16 -8.50
C SER A 68 -10.09 -1.36 -7.57
N GLY A 69 -8.85 -1.67 -7.19
CA GLY A 69 -8.50 -2.79 -6.32
C GLY A 69 -7.09 -2.66 -5.76
N GLY A 70 -6.66 -3.66 -4.99
CA GLY A 70 -5.38 -3.64 -4.29
C GLY A 70 -5.44 -2.89 -2.96
N LEU A 71 -4.29 -2.74 -2.29
CA LEU A 71 -4.16 -2.17 -0.94
C LEU A 71 -3.22 -0.95 -0.89
N ALA A 72 -2.95 -0.33 -2.04
CA ALA A 72 -2.07 0.84 -2.13
C ALA A 72 -2.46 1.77 -3.27
N ILE A 73 -2.19 3.06 -3.10
CA ILE A 73 -2.30 4.09 -4.13
C ILE A 73 -0.91 4.39 -4.67
N TRP A 74 -0.78 4.41 -5.99
CA TRP A 74 0.39 4.94 -6.68
C TRP A 74 0.25 6.45 -6.80
N ALA A 75 1.15 7.20 -6.15
CA ALA A 75 1.16 8.65 -6.15
C ALA A 75 2.44 9.17 -6.81
N GLU A 76 2.30 9.92 -7.90
CA GLU A 76 3.39 10.57 -8.63
C GLU A 76 3.51 12.04 -8.19
N TRP A 77 4.74 12.49 -7.95
CA TRP A 77 5.00 13.86 -7.59
C TRP A 77 4.93 14.77 -8.82
N ALA A 78 4.19 15.87 -8.71
CA ALA A 78 4.02 16.84 -9.81
C ALA A 78 5.30 17.63 -10.11
N ALA A 79 6.20 17.74 -9.12
CA ALA A 79 7.51 18.37 -9.25
C ALA A 79 8.60 17.45 -8.65
N PRO A 80 9.86 17.58 -9.05
CA PRO A 80 10.96 16.80 -8.49
C PRO A 80 11.08 17.05 -6.98
N VAL A 81 10.97 16.01 -6.19
CA VAL A 81 11.12 16.00 -4.73
C VAL A 81 12.14 14.94 -4.35
N ASN A 82 13.07 15.26 -3.46
CA ASN A 82 14.01 14.26 -2.94
C ASN A 82 13.33 13.34 -1.93
N LEU A 83 12.82 12.20 -2.39
CA LEU A 83 12.07 11.25 -1.55
C LEU A 83 12.91 10.69 -0.39
N SER A 84 14.23 10.59 -0.54
CA SER A 84 15.12 10.16 0.55
C SER A 84 15.18 11.21 1.68
N GLN A 85 15.14 12.51 1.34
CA GLN A 85 15.07 13.57 2.35
C GLN A 85 13.70 13.62 3.00
N VAL A 86 12.61 13.48 2.23
CA VAL A 86 11.24 13.37 2.76
C VAL A 86 11.17 12.24 3.80
N SER A 87 11.66 11.04 3.45
CA SER A 87 11.69 9.90 4.39
C SER A 87 12.45 10.21 5.68
N LYS A 88 13.59 10.90 5.60
CA LYS A 88 14.37 11.29 6.79
C LYS A 88 13.64 12.31 7.66
N ILE A 89 12.91 13.24 7.07
CA ILE A 89 12.12 14.24 7.81
C ILE A 89 10.93 13.55 8.48
N CYS A 90 10.22 12.70 7.76
CA CYS A 90 9.11 11.92 8.31
C CYS A 90 9.53 11.05 9.50
N ALA A 91 10.72 10.44 9.44
CA ALA A 91 11.27 9.62 10.53
C ALA A 91 11.47 10.42 11.84
N ARG A 92 11.69 11.74 11.78
CA ARG A 92 11.79 12.61 12.98
C ARG A 92 10.43 12.80 13.67
N SER A 93 9.35 12.48 13.00
CA SER A 93 7.98 12.56 13.49
C SER A 93 7.35 11.16 13.62
N ASP A 94 8.19 10.14 13.85
CA ASP A 94 7.79 8.73 14.04
C ASP A 94 7.04 8.10 12.84
N LEU A 95 7.20 8.66 11.64
CA LEU A 95 6.69 8.07 10.41
C LEU A 95 7.85 7.43 9.62
N PHE A 96 7.96 6.11 9.72
CA PHE A 96 8.95 5.36 8.95
C PHE A 96 8.44 5.06 7.53
N ILE A 97 9.18 5.52 6.53
CA ILE A 97 8.89 5.27 5.10
C ILE A 97 10.02 4.39 4.53
N PRO A 98 9.77 3.10 4.27
CA PRO A 98 10.79 2.20 3.73
C PRO A 98 11.16 2.56 2.29
N LYS A 99 12.43 2.34 1.94
CA LYS A 99 12.94 2.64 0.58
C LYS A 99 12.22 1.83 -0.51
N THR A 100 11.67 0.68 -0.18
CA THR A 100 10.98 -0.23 -1.11
C THR A 100 9.69 0.35 -1.70
N ILE A 101 9.13 1.40 -1.10
CA ILE A 101 7.94 2.08 -1.62
C ILE A 101 8.27 3.42 -2.29
N LEU A 102 9.55 3.80 -2.36
CA LEU A 102 10.04 5.02 -3.00
C LEU A 102 10.57 4.68 -4.40
N TYR A 103 10.04 5.35 -5.40
CA TYR A 103 10.41 5.18 -6.79
C TYR A 103 10.94 6.51 -7.34
N GLN A 104 12.25 6.61 -7.48
CA GLN A 104 12.88 7.83 -7.96
C GLN A 104 13.97 7.53 -9.00
N ASN A 105 13.79 8.07 -10.20
CA ASN A 105 14.76 8.07 -11.27
C ASN A 105 14.70 9.40 -12.03
N ARG A 106 15.36 9.49 -13.19
CA ARG A 106 15.38 10.72 -14.01
C ARG A 106 14.01 11.18 -14.50
N ASN A 107 13.05 10.26 -14.64
CA ASN A 107 11.77 10.53 -15.29
C ASN A 107 10.59 10.45 -14.33
N ILE A 108 10.72 9.73 -13.22
CA ILE A 108 9.62 9.44 -12.29
C ILE A 108 10.08 9.72 -10.86
N THR A 109 9.23 10.41 -10.13
CA THR A 109 9.30 10.53 -8.67
C THR A 109 7.94 10.11 -8.14
N ALA A 110 7.83 8.95 -7.50
CA ALA A 110 6.58 8.37 -7.08
C ALA A 110 6.71 7.59 -5.76
N MET A 111 5.61 7.39 -5.09
CA MET A 111 5.50 6.57 -3.89
C MET A 111 4.31 5.61 -4.00
N ARG A 112 4.46 4.41 -3.46
CA ARG A 112 3.36 3.47 -3.26
C ARG A 112 2.85 3.59 -1.82
N LEU A 113 1.70 4.21 -1.64
CA LEU A 113 1.10 4.49 -0.33
C LEU A 113 0.08 3.41 0.02
N GLY A 114 0.41 2.57 0.99
CA GLY A 114 -0.46 1.50 1.49
C GLY A 114 -1.55 2.05 2.40
N PHE A 115 -2.78 1.53 2.27
CA PHE A 115 -3.92 1.86 3.13
C PHE A 115 -4.51 0.65 3.87
N GLY A 116 -3.88 -0.52 3.74
CA GLY A 116 -4.45 -1.76 4.28
C GLY A 116 -4.33 -1.91 5.79
N ASP A 117 -3.34 -1.32 6.41
CA ASP A 117 -2.96 -1.59 7.81
C ASP A 117 -3.37 -0.47 8.80
N LEU A 118 -3.39 0.77 8.35
CA LEU A 118 -3.69 1.93 9.19
C LEU A 118 -5.20 2.09 9.43
N ASN A 119 -5.58 2.50 10.64
CA ASN A 119 -6.91 3.04 10.88
C ASN A 119 -7.02 4.49 10.39
N GLU A 120 -8.22 5.07 10.42
CA GLU A 120 -8.51 6.41 9.89
C GLU A 120 -7.61 7.50 10.53
N THR A 121 -7.52 7.50 11.86
CA THR A 121 -6.71 8.48 12.61
C THR A 121 -5.20 8.34 12.33
N GLU A 122 -4.71 7.12 12.26
CA GLU A 122 -3.31 6.83 11.93
C GLU A 122 -2.98 7.25 10.49
N MET A 123 -3.88 7.00 9.57
CA MET A 123 -3.75 7.37 8.16
C MET A 123 -3.70 8.89 7.99
N GLU A 124 -4.62 9.61 8.62
CA GLU A 124 -4.64 11.08 8.60
C GLU A 124 -3.34 11.65 9.17
N LYS A 125 -2.91 11.17 10.34
CA LYS A 125 -1.66 11.58 10.96
C LYS A 125 -0.45 11.33 10.06
N ALA A 126 -0.37 10.16 9.44
CA ALA A 126 0.73 9.80 8.54
C ALA A 126 0.78 10.71 7.30
N ILE A 127 -0.38 10.97 6.69
CA ILE A 127 -0.48 11.84 5.50
C ILE A 127 -0.17 13.29 5.87
N ALA A 128 -0.62 13.78 7.03
CA ALA A 128 -0.30 15.13 7.50
C ALA A 128 1.20 15.31 7.76
N ILE A 129 1.87 14.32 8.36
CA ILE A 129 3.34 14.33 8.55
C ILE A 129 4.05 14.35 7.19
N LEU A 130 3.61 13.54 6.24
CA LEU A 130 4.17 13.51 4.88
C LEU A 130 4.01 14.86 4.19
N ALA A 131 2.83 15.48 4.25
CA ALA A 131 2.55 16.78 3.66
C ALA A 131 3.43 17.88 4.25
N LYS A 132 3.60 17.89 5.57
CA LYS A 132 4.49 18.82 6.27
C LYS A 132 5.94 18.65 5.82
N ALA A 133 6.43 17.41 5.75
CA ALA A 133 7.80 17.13 5.30
C ALA A 133 8.08 17.63 3.89
N VAL A 134 7.10 17.53 2.99
CA VAL A 134 7.20 18.05 1.62
C VAL A 134 7.21 19.59 1.62
N SER A 135 6.33 20.22 2.38
CA SER A 135 6.27 21.68 2.48
C SER A 135 7.56 22.27 3.04
N ASP A 136 8.20 21.60 4.00
CA ASP A 136 9.47 22.03 4.58
C ASP A 136 10.65 21.93 3.60
N LEU A 137 10.58 21.04 2.61
CA LEU A 137 11.59 20.93 1.55
C LEU A 137 11.37 21.87 0.37
N ALA A 138 10.18 22.42 0.22
CA ALA A 138 9.82 23.33 -0.87
C ALA A 138 10.16 24.81 -0.53
N ARG A 139 10.59 25.08 0.70
CA ARG A 139 11.07 26.41 1.19
C ARG A 139 12.56 26.54 1.02
#